data_1110cee44f6ed130f66e42a9a538c887
#
_entry.id   1110cee44f6ed130f66e42a9a538c887
#
_cell.length_a   1.000
_cell.length_b   1.000
_cell.length_c   1.000
_cell.angle_alpha   90.00
_cell.angle_beta   90.00
_cell.angle_gamma   90.00
#
_symmetry.space_group_name_H-M   'P 1'
#
loop_
_entity.id
_entity.type
_entity.pdbx_description
1 polymer ?
#
loop_
_entity_poly.entity_id
_entity_poly.type
_entity_poly.pdbx_seq_one_letter_code
_entity_poly.pdbx_strand_id
1 'polypeptide(L)'
;MNSKKDSEMTNLAWSKLHDRLDSEGLLYTDNSKGWREKIQHGLTLRWALIGMIVVIVSLYLGIERNNNVGKMLSYSNNDNSTLVKTLEDGSIVFLEKGSEITFPARFGKVRKVYLRGNAFFEVVRNTKTPFIVDAGMVEIKVLGTSFSVETENHSHPSLSVRSGIVKITLKENGANQKVVAGETAFVEKHSLRIVPTLDVSKFAFYSERIHFKDEKLSDVVKVVNKMKKSGDLTLTLEDYEKLSERSLTATFIDRSTESIAQMICFALDLKYEIRGDVIVIHE
;
A
#
# COMPACT_ATOMS: atom_id res chain seq x y z
N MET A 1 -85.08 36.07 36.92
CA MET A 1 -85.23 35.88 35.51
C MET A 1 -84.39 36.88 34.64
N ASN A 2 -83.47 37.65 35.26
CA ASN A 2 -82.64 38.65 34.55
C ASN A 2 -81.19 38.21 34.23
N SER A 3 -80.62 37.25 34.93
CA SER A 3 -79.19 36.87 34.74
C SER A 3 -78.89 36.24 33.38
N LYS A 4 -79.85 35.56 32.78
CA LYS A 4 -79.64 34.87 31.48
C LYS A 4 -79.65 35.84 30.28
N LYS A 5 -80.42 36.91 30.40
CA LYS A 5 -80.59 37.96 29.37
C LYS A 5 -79.39 38.92 29.34
N ASP A 6 -78.73 39.12 30.47
CA ASP A 6 -77.50 39.92 30.55
C ASP A 6 -76.31 39.18 29.99
N SER A 7 -76.24 37.86 30.20
CA SER A 7 -75.13 37.06 29.62
C SER A 7 -75.23 36.93 28.11
N GLU A 8 -76.45 36.85 27.52
CA GLU A 8 -76.65 36.81 26.07
C GLU A 8 -76.29 38.16 25.40
N MET A 9 -76.71 39.28 26.06
CA MET A 9 -76.34 40.62 25.58
C MET A 9 -74.83 40.86 25.65
N THR A 10 -74.16 40.40 26.69
CA THR A 10 -72.73 40.51 26.85
C THR A 10 -71.98 39.71 25.79
N ASN A 11 -72.44 38.50 25.52
CA ASN A 11 -71.82 37.64 24.46
C ASN A 11 -72.02 38.22 23.04
N LEU A 12 -73.22 38.84 22.79
CA LEU A 12 -73.49 39.52 21.52
C LEU A 12 -72.63 40.74 21.33
N ALA A 13 -72.38 41.50 22.45
CA ALA A 13 -71.49 42.66 22.42
C ALA A 13 -70.03 42.25 22.17
N TRP A 14 -69.57 41.14 22.77
CA TRP A 14 -68.23 40.60 22.59
C TRP A 14 -68.07 40.08 21.16
N SER A 15 -69.04 39.42 20.53
CA SER A 15 -68.90 38.94 19.15
C SER A 15 -68.83 40.10 18.18
N LYS A 16 -69.70 41.18 18.38
CA LYS A 16 -69.65 42.38 17.55
C LYS A 16 -68.31 43.12 17.65
N LEU A 17 -67.75 43.18 18.88
CA LEU A 17 -66.41 43.80 19.04
C LEU A 17 -65.34 43.01 18.40
N HIS A 18 -65.38 41.67 18.45
CA HIS A 18 -64.44 40.78 17.85
C HIS A 18 -64.48 40.89 16.33
N ASP A 19 -65.70 40.88 15.73
CA ASP A 19 -65.89 41.04 14.28
C ASP A 19 -65.41 42.42 13.79
N ARG A 20 -65.57 43.46 14.60
CA ARG A 20 -65.08 44.78 14.23
C ARG A 20 -63.57 44.91 14.32
N LEU A 21 -62.94 44.33 15.36
CA LEU A 21 -61.47 44.26 15.51
C LEU A 21 -60.83 43.43 14.42
N ASP A 22 -61.51 42.36 13.98
CA ASP A 22 -61.03 41.54 12.83
C ASP A 22 -61.14 42.28 11.54
N SER A 23 -62.25 42.98 11.30
CA SER A 23 -62.47 43.78 10.07
C SER A 23 -61.54 44.99 9.98
N GLU A 24 -61.11 45.56 11.09
CA GLU A 24 -60.15 46.68 11.17
C GLU A 24 -58.69 46.17 11.19
N GLY A 25 -58.44 44.83 11.13
CA GLY A 25 -57.10 44.24 11.14
C GLY A 25 -56.32 44.42 12.43
N LEU A 26 -57.00 44.71 13.55
CA LEU A 26 -56.39 44.99 14.82
C LEU A 26 -56.19 43.70 15.68
N LEU A 27 -56.69 42.54 15.26
CA LEU A 27 -56.42 41.29 15.86
C LEU A 27 -55.06 40.78 15.41
N TYR A 28 -54.13 40.68 16.35
CA TYR A 28 -52.83 40.08 16.08
C TYR A 28 -53.01 38.60 15.77
N THR A 29 -53.00 38.24 14.50
CA THR A 29 -52.92 36.83 14.12
C THR A 29 -51.46 36.36 14.33
N ASP A 30 -51.26 35.52 15.32
CA ASP A 30 -49.94 34.90 15.55
C ASP A 30 -49.58 34.00 14.35
N ASN A 31 -48.82 34.58 13.41
CA ASN A 31 -48.34 33.92 12.23
C ASN A 31 -47.08 33.10 12.51
N SER A 32 -46.81 32.75 13.77
CA SER A 32 -45.62 32.04 14.21
C SER A 32 -45.56 30.59 13.70
N LYS A 33 -46.66 29.97 13.33
CA LYS A 33 -46.70 28.60 12.79
C LYS A 33 -46.07 28.50 11.39
N GLY A 34 -46.33 29.44 10.53
CA GLY A 34 -45.76 29.40 9.14
C GLY A 34 -44.26 29.60 9.06
N TRP A 35 -43.66 30.30 10.00
CA TRP A 35 -42.20 30.50 10.06
C TRP A 35 -41.47 29.26 10.60
N ARG A 36 -42.02 28.59 11.57
CA ARG A 36 -41.44 27.35 12.13
C ARG A 36 -41.41 26.21 11.12
N GLU A 37 -42.48 26.04 10.34
CA GLU A 37 -42.52 25.01 9.28
C GLU A 37 -41.52 25.30 8.15
N LYS A 38 -41.37 26.54 7.70
CA LYS A 38 -40.39 26.91 6.69
C LYS A 38 -38.95 26.73 7.14
N ILE A 39 -38.63 26.95 8.42
CA ILE A 39 -37.29 26.74 8.98
C ILE A 39 -36.97 25.24 9.08
N GLN A 40 -37.92 24.41 9.46
CA GLN A 40 -37.72 22.96 9.56
C GLN A 40 -37.45 22.32 8.20
N HIS A 41 -38.18 22.67 7.16
CA HIS A 41 -37.93 22.17 5.80
C HIS A 41 -36.58 22.62 5.23
N GLY A 42 -36.14 23.83 5.54
CA GLY A 42 -34.83 24.33 5.11
C GLY A 42 -33.66 23.63 5.81
N LEU A 43 -33.80 23.27 7.09
CA LEU A 43 -32.77 22.52 7.82
C LEU A 43 -32.69 21.05 7.36
N THR A 44 -33.83 20.38 7.19
CA THR A 44 -33.85 18.98 6.71
C THR A 44 -33.27 18.84 5.30
N LEU A 45 -33.54 19.80 4.41
CA LEU A 45 -32.98 19.81 3.07
C LEU A 45 -31.45 20.00 3.07
N ARG A 46 -30.92 20.83 3.94
CA ARG A 46 -29.46 21.02 4.13
C ARG A 46 -28.78 19.76 4.66
N TRP A 47 -29.35 19.09 5.64
CA TRP A 47 -28.82 17.82 6.14
C TRP A 47 -28.93 16.69 5.11
N ALA A 48 -29.98 16.68 4.31
CA ALA A 48 -30.12 15.73 3.19
C ALA A 48 -29.04 15.95 2.11
N LEU A 49 -28.72 17.20 1.76
CA LEU A 49 -27.64 17.53 0.83
C LEU A 49 -26.27 17.14 1.37
N ILE A 50 -25.99 17.41 2.65
CA ILE A 50 -24.75 16.98 3.31
C ILE A 50 -24.64 15.46 3.29
N GLY A 51 -25.72 14.75 3.66
CA GLY A 51 -25.77 13.29 3.61
C GLY A 51 -25.50 12.74 2.20
N MET A 52 -26.07 13.35 1.17
CA MET A 52 -25.86 13.00 -0.23
C MET A 52 -24.38 13.20 -0.65
N ILE A 53 -23.77 14.32 -0.27
CA ILE A 53 -22.35 14.59 -0.55
C ILE A 53 -21.45 13.56 0.13
N VAL A 54 -21.72 13.22 1.39
CA VAL A 54 -20.95 12.19 2.12
C VAL A 54 -21.06 10.83 1.43
N VAL A 55 -22.26 10.46 0.98
CA VAL A 55 -22.47 9.20 0.22
C VAL A 55 -21.72 9.24 -1.11
N ILE A 56 -21.79 10.33 -1.87
CA ILE A 56 -21.08 10.48 -3.15
C ILE A 56 -19.56 10.41 -2.94
N VAL A 57 -19.04 11.12 -1.94
CA VAL A 57 -17.60 11.09 -1.60
C VAL A 57 -17.18 9.69 -1.16
N SER A 58 -18.01 9.01 -0.33
CA SER A 58 -17.74 7.64 0.09
C SER A 58 -17.75 6.65 -1.07
N LEU A 59 -18.69 6.78 -2.00
CA LEU A 59 -18.74 6.00 -3.24
C LEU A 59 -17.55 6.30 -4.14
N TYR A 60 -17.19 7.57 -4.32
CA TYR A 60 -16.03 7.98 -5.11
C TYR A 60 -14.73 7.39 -4.55
N LEU A 61 -14.49 7.53 -3.24
CA LEU A 61 -13.33 6.93 -2.55
C LEU A 61 -13.35 5.39 -2.62
N GLY A 62 -14.54 4.78 -2.57
CA GLY A 62 -14.72 3.33 -2.73
C GLY A 62 -14.36 2.87 -4.15
N ILE A 63 -14.75 3.61 -5.17
CA ILE A 63 -14.45 3.32 -6.58
C ILE A 63 -12.95 3.50 -6.86
N GLU A 64 -12.32 4.58 -6.39
CA GLU A 64 -10.87 4.77 -6.53
C GLU A 64 -10.06 3.65 -5.86
N ARG A 65 -10.48 3.24 -4.65
CA ARG A 65 -9.84 2.14 -3.93
C ARG A 65 -9.99 0.81 -4.67
N ASN A 66 -11.10 0.59 -5.35
CA ASN A 66 -11.38 -0.64 -6.11
C ASN A 66 -10.65 -0.66 -7.47
N ASN A 67 -10.49 0.48 -8.13
CA ASN A 67 -9.81 0.57 -9.42
C ASN A 67 -8.31 0.24 -9.33
N ASN A 68 -7.67 0.43 -8.18
CA ASN A 68 -6.27 0.07 -7.97
C ASN A 68 -6.04 -1.41 -7.60
N VAL A 69 -7.07 -2.14 -7.18
CA VAL A 69 -6.96 -3.58 -6.81
C VAL A 69 -6.71 -4.48 -8.02
N GLY A 70 -7.07 -4.04 -9.23
CA GLY A 70 -6.89 -4.82 -10.47
C GLY A 70 -5.71 -4.42 -11.35
N LYS A 71 -4.98 -3.33 -11.02
CA LYS A 71 -3.85 -2.87 -11.84
C LYS A 71 -2.63 -3.75 -11.59
N MET A 72 -2.21 -4.47 -12.61
CA MET A 72 -0.96 -5.24 -12.59
C MET A 72 0.22 -4.36 -13.01
N LEU A 73 1.30 -4.45 -12.28
CA LEU A 73 2.59 -3.83 -12.57
C LEU A 73 3.54 -4.91 -13.04
N SER A 74 4.28 -4.67 -14.11
CA SER A 74 5.32 -5.57 -14.62
C SER A 74 6.63 -4.83 -14.73
N TYR A 75 7.70 -5.48 -14.26
CA TYR A 75 9.07 -4.98 -14.33
C TYR A 75 9.97 -6.08 -14.90
N SER A 76 10.66 -5.77 -15.99
CA SER A 76 11.65 -6.64 -16.62
C SER A 76 13.05 -6.06 -16.48
N ASN A 77 14.02 -6.90 -16.22
CA ASN A 77 15.43 -6.53 -16.18
C ASN A 77 16.17 -7.04 -17.41
N ASN A 78 16.52 -6.14 -18.31
CA ASN A 78 17.30 -6.43 -19.51
C ASN A 78 18.79 -6.07 -19.37
N ASP A 79 19.17 -5.45 -18.24
CA ASP A 79 20.52 -4.95 -17.99
C ASP A 79 21.40 -5.99 -17.28
N ASN A 80 22.72 -5.78 -17.32
CA ASN A 80 23.70 -6.62 -16.61
C ASN A 80 23.78 -6.31 -15.10
N SER A 81 22.93 -5.44 -14.58
CA SER A 81 22.82 -5.13 -13.16
C SER A 81 21.57 -5.77 -12.57
N THR A 82 21.56 -6.08 -11.28
CA THR A 82 20.39 -6.57 -10.59
C THR A 82 19.38 -5.43 -10.41
N LEU A 83 18.17 -5.57 -10.98
CA LEU A 83 17.10 -4.60 -10.79
C LEU A 83 16.45 -4.82 -9.43
N VAL A 84 16.42 -3.78 -8.63
CA VAL A 84 15.77 -3.83 -7.29
C VAL A 84 14.39 -3.19 -7.37
N LYS A 85 13.38 -3.91 -6.83
CA LYS A 85 12.01 -3.39 -6.68
C LYS A 85 11.52 -3.62 -5.26
N THR A 86 11.03 -2.56 -4.64
CA THR A 86 10.31 -2.65 -3.37
C THR A 86 8.82 -2.77 -3.66
N LEU A 87 8.17 -3.77 -3.05
CA LEU A 87 6.74 -4.02 -3.19
C LEU A 87 5.95 -3.22 -2.15
N GLU A 88 4.63 -3.09 -2.35
CA GLU A 88 3.74 -2.34 -1.45
C GLU A 88 3.81 -2.79 0.02
N ASP A 89 4.06 -4.07 0.26
CA ASP A 89 4.18 -4.65 1.60
C ASP A 89 5.56 -4.46 2.25
N GLY A 90 6.48 -3.76 1.57
CA GLY A 90 7.85 -3.54 1.96
C GLY A 90 8.78 -4.73 1.70
N SER A 91 8.31 -5.80 1.03
CA SER A 91 9.16 -6.87 0.52
C SER A 91 10.03 -6.35 -0.62
N ILE A 92 11.26 -6.87 -0.72
CA ILE A 92 12.24 -6.46 -1.73
C ILE A 92 12.48 -7.64 -2.67
N VAL A 93 12.51 -7.32 -3.96
CA VAL A 93 12.81 -8.30 -5.02
C VAL A 93 14.03 -7.82 -5.78
N PHE A 94 15.00 -8.69 -5.93
CA PHE A 94 16.22 -8.50 -6.71
C PHE A 94 16.11 -9.36 -7.96
N LEU A 95 15.89 -8.74 -9.10
CA LEU A 95 15.71 -9.40 -10.38
C LEU A 95 17.04 -9.48 -11.12
N GLU A 96 17.43 -10.68 -11.53
CA GLU A 96 18.57 -10.88 -12.43
C GLU A 96 18.25 -10.43 -13.85
N LYS A 97 19.31 -10.33 -14.68
CA LYS A 97 19.15 -10.09 -16.11
C LYS A 97 18.25 -11.15 -16.76
N GLY A 98 17.40 -10.73 -17.68
CA GLY A 98 16.46 -11.60 -18.39
C GLY A 98 15.22 -11.97 -17.59
N SER A 99 15.10 -11.49 -16.35
CA SER A 99 13.99 -11.82 -15.46
C SER A 99 12.88 -10.77 -15.49
N GLU A 100 11.67 -11.21 -15.19
CA GLU A 100 10.48 -10.38 -15.13
C GLU A 100 9.65 -10.73 -13.90
N ILE A 101 9.15 -9.71 -13.20
CA ILE A 101 8.17 -9.85 -12.13
C ILE A 101 6.91 -9.09 -12.45
N THR A 102 5.75 -9.72 -12.21
CA THR A 102 4.44 -9.10 -12.36
C THR A 102 3.66 -9.27 -11.05
N PHE A 103 3.07 -8.18 -10.54
CA PHE A 103 2.31 -8.18 -9.29
C PHE A 103 1.23 -7.10 -9.30
N PRO A 104 0.16 -7.22 -8.50
CA PRO A 104 -0.85 -6.19 -8.38
C PRO A 104 -0.29 -4.94 -7.67
N ALA A 105 -0.68 -3.75 -8.10
CA ALA A 105 -0.29 -2.49 -7.47
C ALA A 105 -0.66 -2.43 -5.98
N ARG A 106 -1.68 -3.19 -5.56
CA ARG A 106 -2.05 -3.41 -4.15
C ARG A 106 -2.33 -4.87 -3.89
N PHE A 107 -1.77 -5.40 -2.82
CA PHE A 107 -2.05 -6.76 -2.38
C PHE A 107 -3.40 -6.84 -1.65
N GLY A 108 -4.10 -7.95 -1.84
CA GLY A 108 -5.32 -8.30 -1.14
C GLY A 108 -5.06 -9.20 0.08
N LYS A 109 -5.94 -10.19 0.27
CA LYS A 109 -5.80 -11.22 1.33
C LYS A 109 -4.59 -12.12 1.12
N VAL A 110 -4.03 -12.14 -0.08
CA VAL A 110 -2.84 -12.89 -0.48
C VAL A 110 -1.92 -11.95 -1.24
N ARG A 111 -0.64 -12.00 -0.94
CA ARG A 111 0.42 -11.25 -1.63
C ARG A 111 0.96 -12.12 -2.76
N LYS A 112 0.32 -12.10 -3.94
CA LYS A 112 0.71 -12.96 -5.06
C LYS A 112 1.51 -12.19 -6.09
N VAL A 113 2.64 -12.77 -6.51
CA VAL A 113 3.52 -12.28 -7.57
C VAL A 113 3.79 -13.39 -8.59
N TYR A 114 4.08 -13.01 -9.83
CA TYR A 114 4.42 -13.91 -10.92
C TYR A 114 5.87 -13.64 -11.32
N LEU A 115 6.69 -14.67 -11.35
CA LEU A 115 8.10 -14.61 -11.70
C LEU A 115 8.39 -15.39 -12.97
N ARG A 116 9.16 -14.78 -13.87
CA ARG A 116 9.87 -15.45 -15.00
C ARG A 116 11.35 -15.15 -14.84
N GLY A 117 12.21 -16.16 -14.99
CA GLY A 117 13.65 -16.01 -14.78
C GLY A 117 14.05 -16.13 -13.32
N ASN A 118 15.10 -15.45 -12.92
CA ASN A 118 15.77 -15.60 -11.64
C ASN A 118 15.57 -14.38 -10.77
N ALA A 119 15.28 -14.60 -9.50
CA ALA A 119 15.14 -13.52 -8.54
C ALA A 119 15.48 -13.98 -7.11
N PHE A 120 16.01 -13.06 -6.33
CA PHE A 120 16.09 -13.19 -4.89
C PHE A 120 15.00 -12.36 -4.23
N PHE A 121 14.34 -12.95 -3.23
CA PHE A 121 13.25 -12.35 -2.50
C PHE A 121 13.62 -12.14 -1.03
N GLU A 122 13.39 -10.95 -0.52
CA GLU A 122 13.35 -10.67 0.91
C GLU A 122 11.93 -10.30 1.32
N VAL A 123 11.17 -11.27 1.80
CA VAL A 123 9.76 -11.11 2.11
C VAL A 123 9.56 -10.67 3.55
N VAL A 124 8.85 -9.57 3.73
CA VAL A 124 8.45 -9.07 5.06
C VAL A 124 7.53 -10.09 5.74
N ARG A 125 7.85 -10.40 7.02
CA ARG A 125 7.08 -11.38 7.80
C ARG A 125 5.67 -10.90 8.07
N ASN A 126 4.70 -11.66 7.58
CA ASN A 126 3.29 -11.48 7.88
C ASN A 126 2.58 -12.84 7.86
N THR A 127 2.15 -13.30 9.02
CA THR A 127 1.49 -14.61 9.18
C THR A 127 0.02 -14.60 8.78
N LYS A 128 -0.61 -13.42 8.70
CA LYS A 128 -2.03 -13.29 8.33
C LYS A 128 -2.25 -13.27 6.83
N THR A 129 -1.28 -12.72 6.07
CA THR A 129 -1.34 -12.60 4.61
C THR A 129 -0.15 -13.31 3.99
N PRO A 130 -0.28 -14.55 3.51
CA PRO A 130 0.81 -15.30 2.91
C PRO A 130 1.31 -14.62 1.64
N PHE A 131 2.62 -14.75 1.37
CA PHE A 131 3.24 -14.32 0.13
C PHE A 131 3.41 -15.53 -0.79
N ILE A 132 2.97 -15.40 -2.03
CA ILE A 132 2.97 -16.49 -3.01
C ILE A 132 3.72 -16.04 -4.25
N VAL A 133 4.76 -16.77 -4.62
CA VAL A 133 5.45 -16.61 -5.91
C VAL A 133 4.98 -17.71 -6.84
N ASP A 134 4.37 -17.31 -7.93
CA ASP A 134 4.05 -18.17 -9.07
C ASP A 134 5.22 -18.14 -10.04
N ALA A 135 6.01 -19.21 -10.05
CA ALA A 135 7.20 -19.32 -10.89
C ALA A 135 7.01 -20.42 -11.98
N GLY A 136 5.94 -20.28 -12.76
CA GLY A 136 5.61 -21.20 -13.85
C GLY A 136 5.21 -22.59 -13.38
N MET A 137 6.15 -23.52 -13.29
CA MET A 137 5.91 -24.93 -12.89
C MET A 137 5.65 -25.09 -11.39
N VAL A 138 6.09 -24.15 -10.58
CA VAL A 138 5.98 -24.23 -9.11
C VAL A 138 5.23 -23.04 -8.53
N GLU A 139 4.57 -23.28 -7.43
CA GLU A 139 4.05 -22.27 -6.53
C GLU A 139 4.84 -22.31 -5.23
N ILE A 140 5.35 -21.15 -4.82
CA ILE A 140 6.19 -20.97 -3.64
C ILE A 140 5.42 -20.13 -2.64
N LYS A 141 5.13 -20.68 -1.45
CA LYS A 141 4.39 -20.00 -0.38
C LYS A 141 5.25 -19.77 0.84
N VAL A 142 5.28 -18.50 1.30
CA VAL A 142 6.06 -18.07 2.46
C VAL A 142 5.26 -17.13 3.35
N LEU A 143 5.72 -16.96 4.59
CA LEU A 143 5.15 -15.99 5.55
C LEU A 143 6.12 -14.84 5.89
N GLY A 144 7.41 -15.01 5.58
CA GLY A 144 8.47 -14.05 5.86
C GLY A 144 9.83 -14.77 5.82
N THR A 145 10.48 -14.74 4.68
CA THR A 145 11.65 -15.55 4.33
C THR A 145 12.53 -14.79 3.36
N SER A 146 13.82 -15.14 3.33
CA SER A 146 14.75 -14.72 2.27
C SER A 146 15.16 -15.94 1.47
N PHE A 147 14.93 -15.93 0.16
CA PHE A 147 15.15 -17.07 -0.73
C PHE A 147 15.43 -16.66 -2.17
N SER A 148 16.17 -17.49 -2.89
CA SER A 148 16.43 -17.37 -4.32
C SER A 148 15.58 -18.35 -5.11
N VAL A 149 15.08 -17.92 -6.25
CA VAL A 149 14.36 -18.75 -7.23
C VAL A 149 15.08 -18.63 -8.57
N GLU A 150 15.44 -19.75 -9.16
CA GLU A 150 16.07 -19.85 -10.48
C GLU A 150 15.15 -20.69 -11.37
N THR A 151 14.67 -20.08 -12.47
CA THR A 151 13.78 -20.76 -13.44
C THR A 151 14.29 -20.73 -14.86
N GLU A 152 15.43 -20.07 -15.11
CA GLU A 152 15.95 -19.82 -16.46
C GLU A 152 16.40 -21.11 -17.18
N ASN A 153 16.92 -22.07 -16.41
CA ASN A 153 17.16 -23.42 -16.95
C ASN A 153 15.85 -24.23 -16.84
N HIS A 154 15.02 -24.14 -17.85
CA HIS A 154 13.73 -24.85 -17.96
C HIS A 154 13.80 -26.35 -17.63
N SER A 155 15.00 -26.95 -17.57
CA SER A 155 15.19 -28.35 -17.20
C SER A 155 15.14 -28.63 -15.71
N HIS A 156 15.58 -27.69 -14.86
CA HIS A 156 15.71 -27.90 -13.41
C HIS A 156 15.54 -26.58 -12.60
N PRO A 157 14.32 -26.06 -12.47
CA PRO A 157 14.09 -24.93 -11.58
C PRO A 157 14.61 -25.24 -10.17
N SER A 158 15.19 -24.24 -9.49
CA SER A 158 15.68 -24.41 -8.13
C SER A 158 15.19 -23.31 -7.19
N LEU A 159 15.07 -23.66 -5.91
CA LEU A 159 14.71 -22.76 -4.82
C LEU A 159 15.73 -22.94 -3.70
N SER A 160 16.50 -21.93 -3.37
CA SER A 160 17.45 -21.94 -2.24
C SER A 160 16.99 -21.01 -1.14
N VAL A 161 16.97 -21.50 0.12
CA VAL A 161 16.46 -20.73 1.27
C VAL A 161 17.61 -20.20 2.11
N ARG A 162 17.71 -18.86 2.22
CA ARG A 162 18.68 -18.19 3.10
C ARG A 162 18.17 -18.09 4.53
N SER A 163 16.90 -17.77 4.74
CA SER A 163 16.30 -17.64 6.06
C SER A 163 14.83 -17.99 6.06
N GLY A 164 14.33 -18.58 7.14
CA GLY A 164 12.93 -18.93 7.31
C GLY A 164 12.55 -20.28 6.72
N ILE A 165 11.29 -20.44 6.37
CA ILE A 165 10.71 -21.70 5.85
C ILE A 165 9.86 -21.37 4.63
N VAL A 166 10.05 -22.15 3.57
CA VAL A 166 9.33 -22.06 2.31
C VAL A 166 8.53 -23.34 2.08
N LYS A 167 7.30 -23.24 1.64
CA LYS A 167 6.54 -24.34 1.06
C LYS A 167 6.58 -24.21 -0.45
N ILE A 168 7.21 -25.17 -1.15
CA ILE A 168 7.20 -25.30 -2.60
C ILE A 168 6.19 -26.35 -3.03
N THR A 169 5.42 -26.10 -4.07
CA THR A 169 4.41 -27.00 -4.61
C THR A 169 4.56 -27.10 -6.12
N LEU A 170 4.64 -28.32 -6.65
CA LEU A 170 4.55 -28.60 -8.08
C LEU A 170 3.10 -28.43 -8.55
N LYS A 171 2.84 -27.57 -9.53
CA LYS A 171 1.48 -27.32 -10.03
C LYS A 171 0.92 -28.51 -10.80
N GLU A 172 1.76 -29.30 -11.41
CA GLU A 172 1.37 -30.43 -12.25
C GLU A 172 0.62 -31.51 -11.47
N ASN A 173 1.12 -31.86 -10.28
CA ASN A 173 0.62 -33.01 -9.52
C ASN A 173 0.30 -32.67 -8.05
N GLY A 174 0.51 -31.42 -7.63
CA GLY A 174 0.26 -30.98 -6.25
C GLY A 174 1.29 -31.48 -5.22
N ALA A 175 2.34 -32.17 -5.65
CA ALA A 175 3.41 -32.59 -4.74
C ALA A 175 4.06 -31.36 -4.11
N ASN A 176 4.27 -31.39 -2.80
CA ASN A 176 4.82 -30.25 -2.08
C ASN A 176 5.79 -30.68 -0.99
N GLN A 177 6.75 -29.78 -0.70
CA GLN A 177 7.78 -29.96 0.31
C GLN A 177 7.98 -28.67 1.10
N LYS A 178 8.48 -28.80 2.33
CA LYS A 178 9.00 -27.68 3.11
C LYS A 178 10.50 -27.63 2.93
N VAL A 179 11.03 -26.44 2.61
CA VAL A 179 12.46 -26.16 2.47
C VAL A 179 12.83 -25.18 3.57
N VAL A 180 13.83 -25.50 4.37
CA VAL A 180 14.28 -24.64 5.48
C VAL A 180 15.57 -23.91 5.13
N ALA A 181 15.96 -22.95 5.96
CA ALA A 181 17.20 -22.20 5.78
C ALA A 181 18.42 -23.16 5.63
N GLY A 182 19.25 -22.89 4.65
CA GLY A 182 20.42 -23.73 4.29
C GLY A 182 20.08 -24.90 3.39
N GLU A 183 18.87 -25.02 2.88
CA GLU A 183 18.46 -26.04 1.92
C GLU A 183 18.14 -25.46 0.55
N THR A 184 18.35 -26.31 -0.48
CA THR A 184 17.94 -26.06 -1.87
C THR A 184 17.03 -27.18 -2.35
N ALA A 185 15.86 -26.81 -2.88
CA ALA A 185 14.97 -27.72 -3.59
C ALA A 185 15.20 -27.62 -5.09
N PHE A 186 15.38 -28.75 -5.74
CA PHE A 186 15.41 -28.88 -7.20
C PHE A 186 14.12 -29.52 -7.70
N VAL A 187 13.60 -29.00 -8.81
CA VAL A 187 12.46 -29.59 -9.49
C VAL A 187 12.99 -30.62 -10.48
N GLU A 188 12.68 -31.88 -10.23
CA GLU A 188 13.08 -33.03 -11.08
C GLU A 188 11.83 -33.68 -11.66
N LYS A 189 11.60 -33.52 -12.97
CA LYS A 189 10.42 -34.06 -13.69
C LYS A 189 9.10 -33.90 -12.87
N HIS A 190 8.73 -34.89 -12.07
CA HIS A 190 7.49 -34.95 -11.30
C HIS A 190 7.69 -34.93 -9.77
N SER A 191 8.89 -34.61 -9.30
CA SER A 191 9.26 -34.64 -7.88
C SER A 191 10.11 -33.45 -7.46
N LEU A 192 10.25 -33.30 -6.15
CA LEU A 192 11.10 -32.28 -5.52
C LEU A 192 12.23 -32.99 -4.77
N ARG A 193 13.48 -32.67 -5.09
CA ARG A 193 14.66 -33.16 -4.38
C ARG A 193 15.24 -32.04 -3.54
N ILE A 194 15.34 -32.25 -2.24
CA ILE A 194 15.93 -31.29 -1.29
C ILE A 194 17.34 -31.75 -0.94
N VAL A 195 18.28 -30.80 -0.97
CA VAL A 195 19.69 -31.01 -0.57
C VAL A 195 20.16 -29.80 0.25
N PRO A 196 21.24 -29.97 1.06
CA PRO A 196 21.91 -28.81 1.66
C PRO A 196 22.40 -27.82 0.60
N THR A 197 22.28 -26.53 0.85
CA THR A 197 22.82 -25.48 -0.04
C THR A 197 24.34 -25.47 0.10
N LEU A 198 25.04 -25.91 -0.94
CA LEU A 198 26.51 -25.97 -0.95
C LEU A 198 27.12 -24.60 -1.32
N ASP A 199 26.45 -23.85 -2.17
CA ASP A 199 26.92 -22.57 -2.67
C ASP A 199 26.14 -21.41 -2.06
N VAL A 200 26.72 -20.78 -1.04
CA VAL A 200 26.15 -19.60 -0.39
C VAL A 200 26.36 -18.32 -1.21
N SER A 201 27.22 -18.34 -2.24
CA SER A 201 27.44 -17.20 -3.14
C SER A 201 26.18 -16.85 -3.91
N LYS A 202 25.27 -17.80 -4.11
CA LYS A 202 23.93 -17.59 -4.67
C LYS A 202 23.12 -16.48 -3.96
N PHE A 203 23.49 -16.14 -2.74
CA PHE A 203 22.86 -15.07 -1.96
C PHE A 203 23.67 -13.77 -1.97
N ALA A 204 24.83 -13.72 -2.58
CA ALA A 204 25.76 -12.59 -2.53
C ALA A 204 25.76 -11.74 -3.81
N PHE A 205 25.53 -12.33 -4.98
CA PHE A 205 25.69 -11.68 -6.29
C PHE A 205 24.79 -10.45 -6.50
N TYR A 206 23.62 -10.40 -5.87
CA TYR A 206 22.70 -9.27 -5.96
C TYR A 206 23.17 -8.01 -5.22
N SER A 207 24.22 -8.09 -4.40
CA SER A 207 24.81 -6.95 -3.71
C SER A 207 25.90 -6.20 -4.49
N GLU A 208 26.46 -6.82 -5.54
CA GLU A 208 27.62 -6.28 -6.26
C GLU A 208 27.28 -5.13 -7.20
N ARG A 209 26.18 -5.28 -7.94
CA ARG A 209 25.74 -4.29 -8.92
C ARG A 209 24.22 -4.19 -8.91
N ILE A 210 23.70 -3.14 -8.29
CA ILE A 210 22.26 -2.92 -8.12
C ILE A 210 21.80 -1.73 -8.94
N HIS A 211 20.61 -1.84 -9.52
CA HIS A 211 19.95 -0.81 -10.27
C HIS A 211 18.58 -0.51 -9.66
N PHE A 212 18.36 0.74 -9.32
CA PHE A 212 17.06 1.27 -8.95
C PHE A 212 16.46 1.97 -10.15
N LYS A 213 15.20 1.69 -10.47
CA LYS A 213 14.48 2.33 -11.54
C LYS A 213 13.17 2.89 -11.01
N ASP A 214 13.11 4.23 -10.92
CA ASP A 214 11.94 4.95 -10.43
C ASP A 214 11.49 4.45 -9.04
N GLU A 215 12.47 4.31 -8.11
CA GLU A 215 12.24 3.87 -6.74
C GLU A 215 12.15 5.07 -5.80
N LYS A 216 11.27 4.98 -4.80
CA LYS A 216 11.18 5.98 -3.74
C LYS A 216 12.48 6.04 -2.94
N LEU A 217 12.92 7.24 -2.60
CA LEU A 217 14.16 7.43 -1.84
C LEU A 217 14.13 6.71 -0.49
N SER A 218 12.97 6.66 0.17
CA SER A 218 12.77 5.87 1.39
C SER A 218 13.06 4.37 1.20
N ASP A 219 12.68 3.80 0.04
CA ASP A 219 12.92 2.40 -0.27
C ASP A 219 14.37 2.15 -0.66
N VAL A 220 14.98 3.07 -1.41
CA VAL A 220 16.42 3.03 -1.71
C VAL A 220 17.24 3.03 -0.41
N VAL A 221 16.97 3.94 0.52
CA VAL A 221 17.63 4.01 1.84
C VAL A 221 17.47 2.70 2.61
N LYS A 222 16.27 2.13 2.62
CA LYS A 222 16.00 0.84 3.26
C LYS A 222 16.84 -0.29 2.68
N VAL A 223 16.89 -0.39 1.34
CA VAL A 223 17.70 -1.42 0.64
C VAL A 223 19.18 -1.22 0.93
N VAL A 224 19.70 0.00 0.82
CA VAL A 224 21.11 0.31 1.08
C VAL A 224 21.50 -0.09 2.50
N ASN A 225 20.68 0.27 3.50
CA ASN A 225 20.93 -0.11 4.90
C ASN A 225 20.91 -1.62 5.15
N LYS A 226 20.11 -2.37 4.40
CA LYS A 226 20.11 -3.85 4.48
C LYS A 226 21.34 -4.49 3.87
N MET A 227 21.91 -3.86 2.86
CA MET A 227 23.06 -4.36 2.09
C MET A 227 24.40 -3.87 2.65
N LYS A 228 24.40 -2.94 3.59
CA LYS A 228 25.62 -2.38 4.16
C LYS A 228 26.52 -3.46 4.75
N LYS A 229 27.82 -3.32 4.53
CA LYS A 229 28.86 -4.21 5.10
C LYS A 229 29.08 -3.87 6.58
N SER A 230 29.70 -4.78 7.30
CA SER A 230 30.13 -4.51 8.69
C SER A 230 31.09 -3.33 8.71
N GLY A 231 30.79 -2.32 9.52
CA GLY A 231 31.56 -1.06 9.59
C GLY A 231 31.05 0.06 8.68
N ASP A 232 30.13 -0.21 7.76
CA ASP A 232 29.50 0.84 6.97
C ASP A 232 28.55 1.69 7.82
N LEU A 233 28.47 3.00 7.49
CA LEU A 233 27.56 3.94 8.11
C LEU A 233 26.10 3.61 7.78
N THR A 234 25.18 4.05 8.61
CA THR A 234 23.73 3.91 8.37
C THR A 234 23.20 5.14 7.65
N LEU A 235 22.41 4.97 6.59
CA LEU A 235 21.82 6.07 5.84
C LEU A 235 20.44 6.43 6.39
N THR A 236 20.13 7.72 6.54
CA THR A 236 18.82 8.22 6.95
C THR A 236 18.44 9.51 6.24
N LEU A 237 17.17 9.89 6.30
CA LEU A 237 16.62 11.13 5.76
C LEU A 237 16.27 12.05 6.92
N GLU A 238 16.70 13.33 6.90
CA GLU A 238 16.40 14.30 7.97
C GLU A 238 14.92 14.68 7.98
N ASP A 239 14.38 15.07 6.81
CA ASP A 239 12.96 15.33 6.62
C ASP A 239 12.34 14.15 5.84
N TYR A 240 11.88 13.14 6.60
CA TYR A 240 11.32 11.93 6.00
C TYR A 240 10.06 12.23 5.16
N GLU A 241 9.17 13.11 5.63
CA GLU A 241 7.92 13.41 4.92
C GLU A 241 8.17 14.04 3.55
N LYS A 242 9.16 14.92 3.47
CA LYS A 242 9.50 15.65 2.26
C LYS A 242 10.33 14.85 1.26
N LEU A 243 11.28 14.05 1.77
CA LEU A 243 12.26 13.34 0.94
C LEU A 243 11.86 11.92 0.57
N SER A 244 11.03 11.26 1.38
CA SER A 244 10.71 9.84 1.24
C SER A 244 10.12 9.45 -0.12
N GLU A 245 9.27 10.32 -0.68
CA GLU A 245 8.55 10.08 -1.94
C GLU A 245 9.33 10.52 -3.20
N ARG A 246 10.51 11.14 -3.04
CA ARG A 246 11.36 11.49 -4.20
C ARG A 246 11.81 10.24 -4.90
N SER A 247 11.72 10.24 -6.23
CA SER A 247 12.05 9.09 -7.08
C SER A 247 13.53 9.10 -7.48
N LEU A 248 14.18 7.95 -7.44
CA LEU A 248 15.56 7.75 -7.85
C LEU A 248 15.67 6.66 -8.93
N THR A 249 16.41 6.98 -10.00
CA THR A 249 16.92 6.00 -10.97
C THR A 249 18.44 6.08 -10.96
N ALA A 250 19.11 5.05 -10.45
CA ALA A 250 20.56 5.00 -10.32
C ALA A 250 21.08 3.58 -10.29
N THR A 251 22.35 3.39 -10.70
CA THR A 251 23.07 2.11 -10.58
C THR A 251 24.25 2.28 -9.65
N PHE A 252 24.32 1.43 -8.62
CA PHE A 252 25.42 1.37 -7.67
C PHE A 252 26.24 0.10 -7.91
N ILE A 253 27.57 0.22 -7.88
CA ILE A 253 28.48 -0.90 -8.15
C ILE A 253 29.46 -0.97 -7.00
N ASP A 254 29.38 -2.01 -6.17
CA ASP A 254 30.26 -2.30 -5.01
C ASP A 254 30.75 -1.05 -4.27
N ARG A 255 29.81 -0.22 -3.82
CA ARG A 255 30.07 1.07 -3.19
C ARG A 255 29.83 1.00 -1.68
N SER A 256 30.62 1.79 -0.93
CA SER A 256 30.31 2.06 0.48
C SER A 256 29.02 2.87 0.60
N THR A 257 28.36 2.80 1.75
CA THR A 257 27.15 3.59 2.03
C THR A 257 27.39 5.09 1.82
N GLU A 258 28.58 5.60 2.16
CA GLU A 258 28.93 7.01 1.95
C GLU A 258 29.00 7.36 0.46
N SER A 259 29.65 6.52 -0.38
CA SER A 259 29.68 6.74 -1.82
C SER A 259 28.28 6.70 -2.44
N ILE A 260 27.40 5.84 -1.95
CA ILE A 260 25.99 5.77 -2.38
C ILE A 260 25.25 7.05 -1.98
N ALA A 261 25.44 7.53 -0.74
CA ALA A 261 24.84 8.77 -0.27
C ALA A 261 25.27 9.97 -1.13
N GLN A 262 26.56 10.06 -1.47
CA GLN A 262 27.09 11.10 -2.36
C GLN A 262 26.43 11.07 -3.74
N MET A 263 26.27 9.87 -4.32
CA MET A 263 25.62 9.72 -5.62
C MET A 263 24.12 10.07 -5.57
N ILE A 264 23.42 9.70 -4.50
CA ILE A 264 22.00 10.07 -4.27
C ILE A 264 21.88 11.59 -4.18
N CYS A 265 22.72 12.23 -3.37
CA CYS A 265 22.71 13.68 -3.19
C CYS A 265 23.00 14.41 -4.50
N PHE A 266 23.96 13.94 -5.28
CA PHE A 266 24.25 14.49 -6.59
C PHE A 266 23.08 14.36 -7.57
N ALA A 267 22.42 13.19 -7.61
CA ALA A 267 21.31 12.91 -8.53
C ALA A 267 20.03 13.69 -8.18
N LEU A 268 19.82 14.01 -6.91
CA LEU A 268 18.57 14.62 -6.43
C LEU A 268 18.75 16.07 -5.94
N ASP A 269 19.94 16.67 -6.15
CA ASP A 269 20.29 18.01 -5.65
C ASP A 269 20.05 18.15 -4.14
N LEU A 270 20.65 17.21 -3.39
CA LEU A 270 20.59 17.12 -1.93
C LEU A 270 21.98 17.23 -1.35
N LYS A 271 22.07 17.37 -0.04
CA LYS A 271 23.32 17.36 0.74
C LYS A 271 23.29 16.21 1.73
N TYR A 272 24.45 15.86 2.25
CA TYR A 272 24.55 14.92 3.35
C TYR A 272 25.59 15.40 4.37
N GLU A 273 25.42 14.97 5.58
CA GLU A 273 26.38 15.12 6.66
C GLU A 273 26.55 13.81 7.44
N ILE A 274 27.70 13.64 8.06
CA ILE A 274 27.99 12.48 8.90
C ILE A 274 27.85 12.88 10.36
N ARG A 275 26.91 12.23 11.06
CA ARG A 275 26.66 12.40 12.50
C ARG A 275 26.96 11.08 13.22
N GLY A 276 28.19 10.91 13.71
CA GLY A 276 28.64 9.66 14.31
C GLY A 276 28.73 8.52 13.29
N ASP A 277 27.94 7.48 13.47
CA ASP A 277 27.82 6.31 12.57
C ASP A 277 26.63 6.38 11.58
N VAL A 278 26.05 7.59 11.45
CA VAL A 278 24.89 7.82 10.58
C VAL A 278 25.22 8.89 9.54
N ILE A 279 24.84 8.63 8.29
CA ILE A 279 24.80 9.60 7.20
C ILE A 279 23.39 10.14 7.11
N VAL A 280 23.23 11.46 7.26
CA VAL A 280 21.92 12.14 7.20
C VAL A 280 21.84 12.89 5.88
N ILE A 281 20.88 12.53 5.03
CA ILE A 281 20.58 13.26 3.79
C ILE A 281 19.55 14.35 4.08
N HIS A 282 19.82 15.56 3.59
CA HIS A 282 18.97 16.75 3.76
C HIS A 282 18.99 17.62 2.50
N GLU A 283 18.20 18.69 2.45
CA GLU A 283 18.18 19.69 1.36
C GLU A 283 19.35 20.66 1.38
#